data_26fcf9cd2bd5951d0124fedf08672af4
#
_entry.id   26fcf9cd2bd5951d0124fedf08672af4
#
_cell.length_a   1.000
_cell.length_b   1.000
_cell.length_c   1.000
_cell.angle_alpha   90.00
_cell.angle_beta   90.00
_cell.angle_gamma   90.00
#
_symmetry.space_group_name_H-M   'P 1'
#
loop_
_entity.id
_entity.type
_entity.pdbx_description
1 polymer ?
#
loop_
_entity_poly.entity_id
_entity_poly.type
_entity_poly.pdbx_seq_one_letter_code
_entity_poly.pdbx_strand_id
1 'polypeptide(L)'
;EGRSGIENDSVYLCSPQVAAAAALKGEIVDPRDLAEELGDLEAPGVELPEKYDGSKADIIEPDEAVDDDLIKGPNIGDVPLKDPLGADIGGETLLKMEDNITTDHIIPATSDILKYRSNIEKLSEFTLSRVDDTFAERAKASDHGILVAGENYGQGSSREHAAMCPMHLGVEAVLAQSFARIHKANLYNFGLLPLTIDQETYDRIEQGDHVEVVDDVAEAVRSGAEEFTVRVNDDWEATAAFDASEREREILAAGGKLTLTKQQYEEDSGGAAPADD
;
A
#
# COMPACT_ATOMS: atom_id res chain seq x y z
N GLU A 1 -13.19 7.64 17.00
CA GLU A 1 -12.96 9.04 17.39
C GLU A 1 -12.01 9.71 16.41
N GLY A 2 -12.18 11.02 16.17
CA GLY A 2 -11.28 11.79 15.28
C GLY A 2 -11.37 11.51 13.78
N ARG A 3 -12.25 10.63 13.32
CA ARG A 3 -12.33 10.22 11.91
C ARG A 3 -12.77 11.35 10.97
N SER A 4 -13.64 12.22 11.44
CA SER A 4 -14.20 13.33 10.66
C SER A 4 -13.43 14.64 10.83
N GLY A 5 -12.28 14.64 11.52
CA GLY A 5 -11.42 15.80 11.72
C GLY A 5 -11.75 16.61 12.99
N ILE A 6 -12.59 16.09 13.87
CA ILE A 6 -12.90 16.66 15.20
C ILE A 6 -12.48 15.62 16.24
N GLU A 7 -11.71 16.04 17.25
CA GLU A 7 -11.09 15.16 18.26
C GLU A 7 -12.10 14.27 19.01
N ASN A 8 -13.31 14.77 19.22
CA ASN A 8 -14.37 14.10 19.99
C ASN A 8 -15.55 13.65 19.12
N ASP A 9 -15.37 13.45 17.81
CA ASP A 9 -16.44 12.92 16.98
C ASP A 9 -16.64 11.42 17.19
N SER A 10 -17.88 10.96 16.98
CA SER A 10 -18.22 9.55 16.92
C SER A 10 -18.84 9.26 15.57
N VAL A 11 -18.21 8.36 14.81
CA VAL A 11 -18.67 7.95 13.47
C VAL A 11 -19.26 6.56 13.56
N TYR A 12 -20.50 6.41 13.08
CA TYR A 12 -21.23 5.16 13.03
C TYR A 12 -21.52 4.74 11.61
N LEU A 13 -21.39 3.45 11.33
CA LEU A 13 -21.80 2.88 10.07
C LEU A 13 -23.26 2.41 10.20
N CYS A 14 -24.13 2.89 9.33
CA CYS A 14 -25.54 2.57 9.40
C CYS A 14 -26.16 2.43 7.99
N SER A 15 -27.39 1.91 7.94
CA SER A 15 -28.16 1.89 6.69
C SER A 15 -28.64 3.29 6.31
N PRO A 16 -28.96 3.54 5.02
CA PRO A 16 -29.55 4.80 4.58
C PRO A 16 -30.84 5.15 5.34
N GLN A 17 -31.64 4.15 5.72
CA GLN A 17 -32.86 4.33 6.48
C GLN A 17 -32.60 4.86 7.89
N VAL A 18 -31.60 4.30 8.58
CA VAL A 18 -31.17 4.78 9.90
C VAL A 18 -30.61 6.20 9.79
N ALA A 19 -29.84 6.51 8.77
CA ALA A 19 -29.31 7.85 8.55
C ALA A 19 -30.44 8.88 8.32
N ALA A 20 -31.45 8.53 7.50
CA ALA A 20 -32.61 9.39 7.27
C ALA A 20 -33.45 9.60 8.53
N ALA A 21 -33.72 8.53 9.29
CA ALA A 21 -34.46 8.62 10.55
C ALA A 21 -33.70 9.47 11.58
N ALA A 22 -32.40 9.29 11.69
CA ALA A 22 -31.54 10.09 12.58
C ALA A 22 -31.52 11.58 12.21
N ALA A 23 -31.51 11.89 10.90
CA ALA A 23 -31.58 13.27 10.43
C ALA A 23 -32.91 13.97 10.79
N LEU A 24 -34.03 13.23 10.79
CA LEU A 24 -35.34 13.75 11.17
C LEU A 24 -35.48 13.94 12.68
N LYS A 25 -34.92 13.03 13.47
CA LYS A 25 -35.04 13.03 14.94
C LYS A 25 -33.95 13.83 15.65
N GLY A 26 -32.79 14.04 15.03
CA GLY A 26 -31.61 14.63 15.67
C GLY A 26 -30.84 13.67 16.58
N GLU A 27 -31.19 12.40 16.58
CA GLU A 27 -30.54 11.32 17.34
C GLU A 27 -30.63 9.99 16.58
N ILE A 28 -29.76 9.02 16.92
CA ILE A 28 -29.79 7.70 16.29
C ILE A 28 -31.01 6.93 16.80
N VAL A 29 -31.94 6.62 15.90
CA VAL A 29 -33.18 5.90 16.18
C VAL A 29 -33.40 4.73 15.23
N ASP A 30 -34.22 3.78 15.63
CA ASP A 30 -34.71 2.74 14.74
C ASP A 30 -35.71 3.35 13.73
N PRO A 31 -35.50 3.21 12.42
CA PRO A 31 -36.41 3.76 11.42
C PRO A 31 -37.81 3.14 11.48
N ARG A 32 -37.99 1.96 12.07
CA ARG A 32 -39.27 1.31 12.27
C ARG A 32 -40.11 2.02 13.33
N ASP A 33 -39.47 2.43 14.43
CA ASP A 33 -40.15 3.22 15.50
C ASP A 33 -40.59 4.58 14.97
N LEU A 34 -39.77 5.21 14.13
CA LEU A 34 -40.11 6.46 13.49
C LEU A 34 -41.30 6.29 12.49
N ALA A 35 -41.33 5.19 11.74
CA ALA A 35 -42.41 4.90 10.83
C ALA A 35 -43.79 4.70 11.57
N GLU A 36 -43.77 4.04 12.72
CA GLU A 36 -44.95 3.90 13.58
C GLU A 36 -45.43 5.26 14.13
N GLU A 37 -44.51 6.14 14.48
CA GLU A 37 -44.82 7.48 15.00
C GLU A 37 -45.40 8.41 13.93
N LEU A 38 -44.87 8.35 12.70
CA LEU A 38 -45.32 9.20 11.59
C LEU A 38 -46.57 8.69 10.89
N GLY A 39 -47.01 7.47 11.19
CA GLY A 39 -48.16 6.80 10.55
C GLY A 39 -47.82 6.23 9.18
N ASP A 40 -48.84 5.81 8.44
CA ASP A 40 -48.70 5.19 7.12
C ASP A 40 -48.02 6.15 6.12
N LEU A 41 -46.72 6.08 6.05
CA LEU A 41 -45.95 6.70 4.97
C LEU A 41 -46.03 5.77 3.76
N GLU A 42 -46.78 6.17 2.74
CA GLU A 42 -46.73 5.50 1.45
C GLU A 42 -45.31 5.61 0.88
N ALA A 43 -44.61 4.50 0.77
CA ALA A 43 -43.30 4.50 0.11
C ALA A 43 -43.49 4.99 -1.34
N PRO A 44 -42.69 5.97 -1.80
CA PRO A 44 -42.75 6.39 -3.18
C PRO A 44 -42.52 5.16 -4.06
N GLY A 45 -43.47 4.88 -4.96
CA GLY A 45 -43.34 3.79 -5.91
C GLY A 45 -42.08 3.99 -6.75
N VAL A 46 -41.14 3.06 -6.65
CA VAL A 46 -39.99 3.03 -7.55
C VAL A 46 -40.41 2.24 -8.78
N GLU A 47 -40.75 2.94 -9.86
CA GLU A 47 -40.93 2.30 -11.15
C GLU A 47 -39.55 1.92 -11.70
N LEU A 48 -39.23 0.65 -11.58
CA LEU A 48 -38.07 0.10 -12.28
C LEU A 48 -38.41 -0.03 -13.76
N PRO A 49 -37.55 0.36 -14.69
CA PRO A 49 -37.79 0.13 -16.10
C PRO A 49 -37.94 -1.38 -16.35
N GLU A 50 -38.99 -1.75 -17.11
CA GLU A 50 -39.29 -3.16 -17.44
C GLU A 50 -38.12 -3.84 -18.14
N LYS A 51 -37.28 -3.07 -18.80
CA LYS A 51 -36.09 -3.54 -19.46
C LYS A 51 -35.00 -2.47 -19.39
N TYR A 52 -33.80 -2.85 -18.87
CA TYR A 52 -32.61 -2.01 -19.00
C TYR A 52 -32.21 -1.97 -20.48
N ASP A 53 -32.31 -0.82 -21.11
CA ASP A 53 -31.85 -0.61 -22.48
C ASP A 53 -30.35 -0.33 -22.45
N GLY A 54 -29.54 -1.37 -22.62
CA GLY A 54 -28.07 -1.26 -22.67
C GLY A 54 -27.55 -0.43 -23.84
N SER A 55 -28.41 -0.12 -24.85
CA SER A 55 -28.02 0.71 -26.00
C SER A 55 -27.77 2.19 -25.63
N LYS A 56 -28.23 2.61 -24.43
CA LYS A 56 -27.99 3.96 -23.89
C LYS A 56 -26.75 4.04 -23.00
N ALA A 57 -26.07 2.94 -22.75
CA ALA A 57 -24.75 3.00 -22.13
C ALA A 57 -23.77 3.57 -23.17
N ASP A 58 -22.99 4.59 -22.78
CA ASP A 58 -21.88 5.10 -23.58
C ASP A 58 -20.74 4.07 -23.60
N ILE A 59 -21.02 2.90 -24.20
CA ILE A 59 -20.03 1.85 -24.40
C ILE A 59 -19.41 2.12 -25.76
N ILE A 60 -18.14 2.45 -25.75
CA ILE A 60 -17.31 2.49 -26.96
C ILE A 60 -16.79 1.05 -27.11
N GLU A 61 -17.25 0.37 -28.16
CA GLU A 61 -16.72 -0.96 -28.49
C GLU A 61 -15.25 -0.82 -28.90
N PRO A 62 -14.38 -1.76 -28.48
CA PRO A 62 -13.01 -1.75 -28.93
C PRO A 62 -12.99 -1.97 -30.45
N ASP A 63 -12.26 -1.11 -31.17
CA ASP A 63 -12.01 -1.29 -32.57
C ASP A 63 -11.24 -2.61 -32.81
N GLU A 64 -11.57 -3.31 -33.89
CA GLU A 64 -10.86 -4.54 -34.26
C GLU A 64 -9.38 -4.19 -34.57
N ALA A 65 -8.47 -4.66 -33.71
CA ALA A 65 -7.03 -4.61 -33.90
C ALA A 65 -6.48 -3.21 -34.24
N VAL A 66 -6.60 -2.29 -33.30
CA VAL A 66 -5.83 -1.04 -33.39
C VAL A 66 -4.47 -1.30 -32.75
N ASP A 67 -3.45 -1.30 -33.60
CA ASP A 67 -2.05 -1.29 -33.18
C ASP A 67 -1.68 0.17 -32.86
N ASP A 68 -2.32 0.69 -31.79
CA ASP A 68 -2.14 2.08 -31.40
C ASP A 68 -1.10 2.15 -30.28
N ASP A 69 -0.09 2.98 -30.49
CA ASP A 69 0.85 3.36 -29.47
C ASP A 69 0.14 3.93 -28.25
N LEU A 70 0.53 3.50 -27.04
CA LEU A 70 0.01 4.02 -25.80
C LEU A 70 0.43 5.48 -25.60
N ILE A 71 -0.48 6.41 -25.85
CA ILE A 71 -0.23 7.84 -25.64
C ILE A 71 -0.42 8.19 -24.17
N LYS A 72 0.68 8.44 -23.47
CA LYS A 72 0.67 8.90 -22.07
C LYS A 72 0.57 10.42 -21.99
N GLY A 73 -0.25 10.91 -21.08
CA GLY A 73 -0.28 12.34 -20.76
C GLY A 73 1.01 12.81 -20.06
N PRO A 74 1.27 14.13 -20.00
CA PRO A 74 2.55 14.68 -19.53
C PRO A 74 2.90 14.38 -18.06
N ASN A 75 1.90 14.01 -17.24
CA ASN A 75 2.09 13.66 -15.83
C ASN A 75 1.95 12.15 -15.56
N ILE A 76 1.94 11.33 -16.60
CA ILE A 76 1.87 9.88 -16.50
C ILE A 76 3.27 9.32 -16.75
N GLY A 77 3.94 8.91 -15.68
CA GLY A 77 5.23 8.22 -15.76
C GLY A 77 5.07 6.73 -15.93
N ASP A 78 6.18 6.05 -16.12
CA ASP A 78 6.21 4.59 -16.10
C ASP A 78 5.99 4.07 -14.68
N VAL A 79 5.39 2.88 -14.59
CA VAL A 79 5.24 2.20 -13.30
C VAL A 79 6.59 1.58 -12.94
N PRO A 80 7.20 1.97 -11.81
CA PRO A 80 8.47 1.38 -11.42
C PRO A 80 8.26 -0.10 -11.08
N LEU A 81 9.11 -0.94 -11.64
CA LEU A 81 9.18 -2.37 -11.34
C LEU A 81 10.45 -2.61 -10.51
N LYS A 82 10.39 -3.56 -9.62
CA LYS A 82 11.55 -4.04 -8.87
C LYS A 82 12.02 -5.36 -9.48
N ASP A 83 13.33 -5.56 -9.47
CA ASP A 83 13.93 -6.83 -9.84
C ASP A 83 13.51 -7.96 -8.88
N PRO A 84 13.57 -9.23 -9.31
CA PRO A 84 13.36 -10.35 -8.41
C PRO A 84 14.20 -10.24 -7.13
N LEU A 85 13.63 -10.73 -6.04
CA LEU A 85 14.27 -10.67 -4.73
C LEU A 85 15.68 -11.29 -4.77
N GLY A 86 16.66 -10.53 -4.33
CA GLY A 86 18.06 -10.97 -4.25
C GLY A 86 18.33 -11.84 -3.02
N ALA A 87 19.53 -12.41 -2.98
CA ALA A 87 20.01 -13.14 -1.81
C ALA A 87 20.30 -12.17 -0.64
N ASP A 88 20.90 -11.04 -0.98
CA ASP A 88 21.37 -10.05 0.00
C ASP A 88 20.35 -8.92 0.11
N ILE A 89 19.82 -8.68 1.29
CA ILE A 89 18.96 -7.55 1.64
C ILE A 89 19.56 -6.83 2.83
N GLY A 90 19.85 -5.54 2.65
CA GLY A 90 20.46 -4.75 3.71
C GLY A 90 20.69 -3.31 3.27
N GLY A 91 21.19 -2.51 4.20
CA GLY A 91 21.54 -1.12 3.97
C GLY A 91 21.49 -0.27 5.22
N GLU A 92 21.67 1.02 5.03
CA GLU A 92 21.54 2.00 6.11
C GLU A 92 20.07 2.09 6.58
N THR A 93 19.87 2.19 7.90
CA THR A 93 18.60 2.59 8.48
C THR A 93 18.31 4.05 8.11
N LEU A 94 17.63 4.24 6.98
CA LEU A 94 17.36 5.57 6.41
C LEU A 94 16.50 6.42 7.33
N LEU A 95 15.57 5.79 8.06
CA LEU A 95 14.72 6.46 9.03
C LEU A 95 14.21 5.47 10.07
N LYS A 96 14.32 5.86 11.36
CA LYS A 96 13.64 5.21 12.49
C LYS A 96 12.44 6.05 12.88
N MET A 97 11.26 5.43 12.90
CA MET A 97 9.97 6.08 13.11
C MET A 97 9.26 5.50 14.32
N GLU A 98 8.45 6.33 14.95
CA GLU A 98 7.60 5.96 16.09
C GLU A 98 6.40 5.08 15.66
N ASP A 99 5.49 4.81 16.61
CA ASP A 99 4.25 4.08 16.40
C ASP A 99 3.27 4.83 15.50
N ASN A 100 2.33 4.08 14.91
CA ASN A 100 1.18 4.61 14.19
C ASN A 100 1.54 5.50 12.98
N ILE A 101 2.63 5.20 12.31
CA ILE A 101 2.94 5.85 11.03
C ILE A 101 1.84 5.49 10.03
N THR A 102 1.10 6.50 9.60
CA THR A 102 -0.01 6.33 8.66
C THR A 102 0.47 6.38 7.22
N THR A 103 -0.32 5.85 6.29
CA THR A 103 -0.07 6.01 4.84
C THR A 103 -0.03 7.48 4.42
N ASP A 104 -0.62 8.39 5.20
CA ASP A 104 -0.58 9.84 4.97
C ASP A 104 0.70 10.50 5.52
N HIS A 105 1.34 9.89 6.51
CA HIS A 105 2.71 10.24 6.89
C HIS A 105 3.71 9.79 5.82
N ILE A 106 3.50 8.61 5.21
CA ILE A 106 4.39 8.08 4.19
C ILE A 106 4.26 8.88 2.89
N ILE A 107 3.03 9.05 2.38
CA ILE A 107 2.75 9.92 1.22
C ILE A 107 1.59 10.84 1.56
N PRO A 108 1.82 12.14 1.74
CA PRO A 108 0.76 13.09 2.06
C PRO A 108 -0.30 13.17 0.95
N ALA A 109 -1.59 13.14 1.34
CA ALA A 109 -2.72 13.15 0.40
C ALA A 109 -3.30 14.55 0.20
N THR A 110 -2.46 15.55 0.01
CA THR A 110 -2.89 16.89 -0.34
C THR A 110 -3.08 17.04 -1.87
N SER A 111 -3.93 17.94 -2.30
CA SER A 111 -4.27 18.09 -3.73
C SER A 111 -3.07 18.49 -4.60
N ASP A 112 -2.13 19.23 -4.02
CA ASP A 112 -0.88 19.66 -4.67
C ASP A 112 0.12 18.52 -4.85
N ILE A 113 0.06 17.48 -4.01
CA ILE A 113 0.89 16.27 -4.12
C ILE A 113 0.19 15.21 -4.97
N LEU A 114 -1.10 14.98 -4.76
CA LEU A 114 -1.86 13.96 -5.47
C LEU A 114 -2.00 14.18 -6.98
N LYS A 115 -1.73 15.38 -7.47
CA LYS A 115 -1.62 15.63 -8.93
C LYS A 115 -0.51 14.80 -9.59
N TYR A 116 0.47 14.31 -8.82
CA TYR A 116 1.57 13.45 -9.28
C TYR A 116 1.31 11.96 -9.10
N ARG A 117 0.10 11.55 -8.69
CA ARG A 117 -0.23 10.15 -8.38
C ARG A 117 0.11 9.14 -9.48
N SER A 118 0.15 9.58 -10.73
CA SER A 118 0.52 8.76 -11.89
C SER A 118 1.97 8.98 -12.35
N ASN A 119 2.77 9.68 -11.55
CA ASN A 119 4.19 9.93 -11.79
C ASN A 119 4.96 9.65 -10.50
N ILE A 120 5.40 8.39 -10.36
CA ILE A 120 6.01 7.92 -9.10
C ILE A 120 7.34 8.61 -8.83
N GLU A 121 8.13 8.90 -9.84
CA GLU A 121 9.37 9.66 -9.70
C GLU A 121 9.12 10.99 -8.98
N LYS A 122 8.13 11.77 -9.46
CA LYS A 122 7.75 13.05 -8.84
C LYS A 122 7.08 12.88 -7.48
N LEU A 123 6.22 11.87 -7.35
CA LEU A 123 5.52 11.62 -6.09
C LEU A 123 6.48 11.19 -4.98
N SER A 124 7.51 10.41 -5.32
CA SER A 124 8.51 9.93 -4.37
C SER A 124 9.31 11.05 -3.69
N GLU A 125 9.39 12.23 -4.29
CA GLU A 125 10.03 13.42 -3.67
C GLU A 125 9.34 13.85 -2.36
N PHE A 126 8.09 13.44 -2.15
CA PHE A 126 7.28 13.74 -0.95
C PHE A 126 7.23 12.60 0.06
N THR A 127 7.97 11.51 -0.18
CA THR A 127 7.98 10.35 0.70
C THR A 127 8.46 10.75 2.09
N LEU A 128 7.65 10.40 3.11
CA LEU A 128 7.91 10.67 4.54
C LEU A 128 8.13 12.15 4.89
N SER A 129 7.80 13.09 3.99
CA SER A 129 8.04 14.52 4.20
C SER A 129 7.31 15.13 5.41
N ARG A 130 6.30 14.44 5.96
CA ARG A 130 5.66 14.84 7.23
C ARG A 130 6.38 14.35 8.48
N VAL A 131 7.31 13.41 8.33
CA VAL A 131 8.13 12.84 9.41
C VAL A 131 9.53 13.44 9.36
N ASP A 132 10.13 13.45 8.18
CA ASP A 132 11.45 14.00 7.88
C ASP A 132 11.44 14.55 6.45
N ASP A 133 11.48 15.85 6.30
CA ASP A 133 11.43 16.53 5.01
C ASP A 133 12.67 16.32 4.14
N THR A 134 13.77 15.81 4.72
CA THR A 134 15.01 15.47 4.03
C THR A 134 15.08 14.02 3.57
N PHE A 135 14.12 13.17 3.98
CA PHE A 135 14.16 11.74 3.74
C PHE A 135 14.37 11.37 2.27
N ALA A 136 13.55 11.92 1.37
CA ALA A 136 13.60 11.56 -0.05
C ALA A 136 14.95 11.90 -0.70
N GLU A 137 15.58 13.00 -0.28
CA GLU A 137 16.89 13.43 -0.78
C GLU A 137 17.99 12.49 -0.25
N ARG A 138 17.94 12.12 1.04
CA ARG A 138 18.88 11.17 1.64
C ARG A 138 18.74 9.77 1.06
N ALA A 139 17.52 9.29 0.87
CA ALA A 139 17.27 7.99 0.28
C ALA A 139 17.78 7.89 -1.17
N LYS A 140 17.61 8.95 -1.98
CA LYS A 140 18.19 9.03 -3.33
C LYS A 140 19.72 9.03 -3.35
N ALA A 141 20.37 9.50 -2.29
CA ALA A 141 21.82 9.52 -2.18
C ALA A 141 22.39 8.18 -1.67
N SER A 142 21.53 7.31 -1.15
CA SER A 142 21.89 5.96 -0.71
C SER A 142 21.48 4.95 -1.79
N ASP A 143 22.34 3.99 -2.12
CA ASP A 143 22.01 2.97 -3.11
C ASP A 143 20.86 2.06 -2.64
N HIS A 144 20.85 1.71 -1.33
CA HIS A 144 19.87 0.84 -0.69
C HIS A 144 19.63 1.25 0.76
N GLY A 145 18.45 0.96 1.28
CA GLY A 145 18.16 1.29 2.66
C GLY A 145 17.01 0.53 3.29
N ILE A 146 16.98 0.62 4.60
CA ILE A 146 16.00 -0.02 5.47
C ILE A 146 15.19 1.06 6.18
N LEU A 147 13.89 0.82 6.34
CA LEU A 147 13.03 1.61 7.24
C LEU A 147 12.80 0.84 8.54
N VAL A 148 12.84 1.54 9.67
CA VAL A 148 12.50 0.97 10.98
C VAL A 148 11.33 1.77 11.56
N ALA A 149 10.32 1.06 12.10
CA ALA A 149 9.13 1.69 12.65
C ALA A 149 8.63 0.94 13.90
N GLY A 150 7.88 1.64 14.73
CA GLY A 150 7.18 1.08 15.88
C GLY A 150 5.95 0.27 15.49
N GLU A 151 4.95 0.29 16.35
CA GLU A 151 3.70 -0.45 16.16
C GLU A 151 2.83 0.16 15.05
N ASN A 152 2.06 -0.72 14.37
CA ASN A 152 0.98 -0.35 13.46
C ASN A 152 1.44 0.52 12.27
N TYR A 153 2.59 0.17 11.66
CA TYR A 153 3.12 0.86 10.50
C TYR A 153 2.20 0.74 9.28
N GLY A 154 1.96 1.86 8.61
CA GLY A 154 1.13 1.92 7.40
C GLY A 154 -0.38 1.97 7.66
N GLN A 155 -0.80 2.37 8.87
CA GLN A 155 -2.21 2.56 9.20
C GLN A 155 -2.90 3.54 8.24
N GLY A 156 -4.20 3.36 8.04
CA GLY A 156 -5.06 4.31 7.32
C GLY A 156 -5.57 3.79 5.99
N SER A 157 -5.60 4.67 4.97
CA SER A 157 -6.14 4.35 3.65
C SER A 157 -5.28 3.33 2.91
N SER A 158 -5.90 2.47 2.09
CA SER A 158 -5.18 1.59 1.18
C SER A 158 -4.59 2.41 0.03
N ARG A 159 -3.32 2.80 0.17
CA ARG A 159 -2.57 3.55 -0.86
C ARG A 159 -1.33 2.77 -1.24
N GLU A 160 -1.31 2.29 -2.45
CA GLU A 160 -0.17 1.58 -3.04
C GLU A 160 1.08 2.47 -3.08
N HIS A 161 0.89 3.76 -3.28
CA HIS A 161 1.97 4.75 -3.31
C HIS A 161 2.82 4.76 -2.04
N ALA A 162 2.21 4.42 -0.87
CA ALA A 162 2.94 4.32 0.39
C ALA A 162 3.93 3.15 0.44
N ALA A 163 3.83 2.18 -0.46
CA ALA A 163 4.83 1.14 -0.67
C ALA A 163 5.68 1.43 -1.92
N MET A 164 5.05 1.90 -3.00
CA MET A 164 5.69 2.13 -4.29
C MET A 164 6.74 3.25 -4.24
N CYS A 165 6.46 4.35 -3.53
CA CYS A 165 7.40 5.46 -3.45
C CYS A 165 8.66 5.15 -2.62
N PRO A 166 8.58 4.53 -1.43
CA PRO A 166 9.77 4.05 -0.73
C PRO A 166 10.57 3.05 -1.58
N MET A 167 9.92 2.09 -2.24
CA MET A 167 10.55 1.15 -3.15
C MET A 167 11.33 1.86 -4.26
N HIS A 168 10.72 2.87 -4.90
CA HIS A 168 11.34 3.67 -5.95
C HIS A 168 12.57 4.44 -5.43
N LEU A 169 12.60 4.79 -4.15
CA LEU A 169 13.74 5.45 -3.50
C LEU A 169 14.83 4.48 -2.98
N GLY A 170 14.75 3.20 -3.33
CA GLY A 170 15.76 2.22 -2.95
C GLY A 170 15.53 1.55 -1.58
N VAL A 171 14.37 1.73 -0.97
CA VAL A 171 14.03 0.96 0.24
C VAL A 171 13.86 -0.51 -0.13
N GLU A 172 14.53 -1.40 0.61
CA GLU A 172 14.50 -2.85 0.36
C GLU A 172 13.63 -3.61 1.36
N ALA A 173 13.68 -3.20 2.61
CA ALA A 173 12.90 -3.81 3.68
C ALA A 173 12.36 -2.77 4.66
N VAL A 174 11.32 -3.18 5.37
CA VAL A 174 10.76 -2.43 6.49
C VAL A 174 10.75 -3.35 7.71
N LEU A 175 11.45 -2.96 8.76
CA LEU A 175 11.42 -3.60 10.05
C LEU A 175 10.46 -2.83 10.95
N ALA A 176 9.39 -3.46 11.43
CA ALA A 176 8.43 -2.80 12.31
C ALA A 176 7.95 -3.74 13.41
N GLN A 177 7.52 -3.18 14.53
CA GLN A 177 6.95 -3.98 15.61
C GLN A 177 5.61 -4.61 15.23
N SER A 178 4.84 -3.93 14.37
CA SER A 178 3.65 -4.49 13.72
C SER A 178 3.26 -3.67 12.49
N PHE A 179 2.47 -4.27 11.62
CA PHE A 179 2.02 -3.66 10.36
C PHE A 179 0.50 -3.59 10.29
N ALA A 180 -0.01 -2.50 9.73
CA ALA A 180 -1.39 -2.47 9.25
C ALA A 180 -1.56 -3.47 8.09
N ARG A 181 -2.58 -4.34 8.19
CA ARG A 181 -2.79 -5.49 7.29
C ARG A 181 -2.73 -5.14 5.80
N ILE A 182 -3.44 -4.09 5.39
CA ILE A 182 -3.50 -3.70 3.97
C ILE A 182 -2.14 -3.18 3.50
N HIS A 183 -1.44 -2.44 4.33
CA HIS A 183 -0.13 -1.90 3.98
C HIS A 183 0.93 -3.02 3.88
N LYS A 184 0.90 -4.00 4.79
CA LYS A 184 1.76 -5.19 4.71
C LYS A 184 1.59 -5.92 3.37
N ALA A 185 0.34 -6.11 2.93
CA ALA A 185 0.06 -6.70 1.61
C ALA A 185 0.60 -5.84 0.45
N ASN A 186 0.54 -4.51 0.57
CA ASN A 186 1.13 -3.61 -0.42
C ASN A 186 2.65 -3.69 -0.45
N LEU A 187 3.33 -3.85 0.69
CA LEU A 187 4.79 -4.06 0.71
C LEU A 187 5.18 -5.30 -0.11
N TYR A 188 4.50 -6.44 0.07
CA TYR A 188 4.71 -7.61 -0.78
C TYR A 188 4.46 -7.33 -2.25
N ASN A 189 3.36 -6.62 -2.57
CA ASN A 189 2.98 -6.32 -3.96
C ASN A 189 4.03 -5.48 -4.70
N PHE A 190 4.86 -4.74 -3.98
CA PHE A 190 5.93 -3.92 -4.56
C PHE A 190 7.34 -4.44 -4.23
N GLY A 191 7.47 -5.69 -3.82
CA GLY A 191 8.77 -6.33 -3.62
C GLY A 191 9.56 -5.83 -2.42
N LEU A 192 8.90 -5.20 -1.45
CA LEU A 192 9.51 -4.78 -0.19
C LEU A 192 9.35 -5.88 0.86
N LEU A 193 10.42 -6.23 1.56
CA LEU A 193 10.45 -7.26 2.60
C LEU A 193 9.94 -6.69 3.94
N PRO A 194 8.73 -7.05 4.44
CA PRO A 194 8.27 -6.63 5.75
C PRO A 194 8.68 -7.65 6.81
N LEU A 195 9.48 -7.24 7.77
CA LEU A 195 9.95 -8.03 8.90
C LEU A 195 9.40 -7.49 10.22
N THR A 196 8.86 -8.35 11.04
CA THR A 196 8.37 -7.98 12.37
C THR A 196 9.45 -8.20 13.40
N ILE A 197 9.77 -7.15 14.16
CA ILE A 197 10.80 -7.14 15.23
C ILE A 197 10.15 -6.89 16.58
N ASP A 198 10.81 -7.34 17.63
CA ASP A 198 10.37 -7.09 19.01
C ASP A 198 10.79 -5.69 19.50
N GLN A 199 10.30 -5.30 20.67
CA GLN A 199 10.58 -4.03 21.30
C GLN A 199 12.09 -3.85 21.58
N GLU A 200 12.78 -4.89 22.04
CA GLU A 200 14.21 -4.80 22.35
C GLU A 200 15.03 -4.52 21.10
N THR A 201 14.73 -5.19 20.00
CA THR A 201 15.36 -4.97 18.69
C THR A 201 15.08 -3.57 18.18
N TYR A 202 13.81 -3.13 18.24
CA TYR A 202 13.41 -1.77 17.86
C TYR A 202 14.15 -0.71 18.67
N ASP A 203 14.25 -0.85 20.00
CA ASP A 203 14.90 0.13 20.85
C ASP A 203 16.41 0.26 20.55
N ARG A 204 17.06 -0.83 20.17
CA ARG A 204 18.51 -0.90 19.94
C ARG A 204 18.96 -0.41 18.56
N ILE A 205 18.12 -0.51 17.53
CA ILE A 205 18.45 0.01 16.21
C ILE A 205 18.32 1.54 16.23
N GLU A 206 19.35 2.22 15.75
CA GLU A 206 19.33 3.67 15.59
C GLU A 206 19.31 4.06 14.10
N GLN A 207 18.84 5.27 13.80
CA GLN A 207 18.95 5.80 12.44
C GLN A 207 20.41 5.95 12.05
N GLY A 208 20.75 5.50 10.85
CA GLY A 208 22.13 5.46 10.36
C GLY A 208 22.85 4.13 10.63
N ASP A 209 22.29 3.23 11.45
CA ASP A 209 22.85 1.89 11.60
C ASP A 209 22.76 1.11 10.29
N HIS A 210 23.77 0.30 10.03
CA HIS A 210 23.73 -0.67 8.93
C HIS A 210 23.01 -1.93 9.38
N VAL A 211 21.95 -2.29 8.70
CA VAL A 211 21.14 -3.50 8.96
C VAL A 211 21.20 -4.40 7.75
N GLU A 212 21.51 -5.66 7.95
CA GLU A 212 21.50 -6.69 6.91
C GLU A 212 20.70 -7.92 7.35
N VAL A 213 20.05 -8.60 6.41
CA VAL A 213 19.48 -9.93 6.60
C VAL A 213 20.57 -10.95 6.26
N VAL A 214 20.97 -11.75 7.26
CA VAL A 214 22.14 -12.65 7.16
C VAL A 214 21.84 -13.87 6.27
N ASP A 215 20.58 -14.28 6.17
CA ASP A 215 20.12 -15.41 5.38
C ASP A 215 20.14 -15.10 3.87
N ASP A 216 20.23 -16.12 3.02
CA ASP A 216 19.86 -15.97 1.61
C ASP A 216 18.35 -15.72 1.53
N VAL A 217 17.98 -14.45 1.42
CA VAL A 217 16.58 -14.01 1.52
C VAL A 217 15.73 -14.62 0.41
N ALA A 218 16.26 -14.67 -0.81
CA ALA A 218 15.52 -15.22 -1.95
C ALA A 218 15.20 -16.70 -1.76
N GLU A 219 16.16 -17.49 -1.28
CA GLU A 219 15.97 -18.92 -1.00
C GLU A 219 15.08 -19.13 0.23
N ALA A 220 15.30 -18.36 1.31
CA ALA A 220 14.51 -18.47 2.53
C ALA A 220 13.04 -18.14 2.30
N VAL A 221 12.72 -17.10 1.52
CA VAL A 221 11.33 -16.76 1.16
C VAL A 221 10.70 -17.90 0.36
N ARG A 222 11.39 -18.47 -0.62
CA ARG A 222 10.87 -19.57 -1.45
C ARG A 222 10.70 -20.88 -0.69
N SER A 223 11.62 -21.16 0.24
CA SER A 223 11.57 -22.38 1.07
C SER A 223 10.59 -22.33 2.24
N GLY A 224 9.94 -21.17 2.46
CA GLY A 224 8.90 -21.04 3.47
C GLY A 224 9.41 -20.61 4.86
N ALA A 225 10.56 -19.94 4.94
CA ALA A 225 11.06 -19.41 6.21
C ALA A 225 10.02 -18.52 6.90
N GLU A 226 9.90 -18.64 8.21
CA GLU A 226 9.01 -17.82 9.07
C GLU A 226 9.78 -16.80 9.89
N GLU A 227 11.10 -16.89 9.90
CA GLU A 227 12.00 -16.00 10.62
C GLU A 227 13.25 -15.74 9.80
N PHE A 228 13.85 -14.59 10.02
CA PHE A 228 15.13 -14.16 9.47
C PHE A 228 16.06 -13.67 10.58
N THR A 229 17.36 -13.88 10.39
CA THR A 229 18.37 -13.26 11.24
C THR A 229 18.72 -11.89 10.67
N VAL A 230 18.57 -10.84 11.45
CA VAL A 230 19.03 -9.49 11.12
C VAL A 230 20.28 -9.17 11.92
N ARG A 231 21.32 -8.64 11.26
CA ARG A 231 22.57 -8.20 11.88
C ARG A 231 22.67 -6.68 11.78
N VAL A 232 23.10 -6.05 12.87
CA VAL A 232 23.22 -4.60 12.97
C VAL A 232 24.67 -4.23 13.24
N ASN A 233 25.24 -3.39 12.37
CA ASN A 233 26.62 -2.85 12.45
C ASN A 233 27.71 -3.93 12.60
N ASP A 234 27.49 -5.19 12.16
CA ASP A 234 28.37 -6.34 12.44
C ASP A 234 28.60 -6.63 13.94
N ASP A 235 27.81 -6.03 14.83
CA ASP A 235 28.02 -6.08 16.28
C ASP A 235 27.07 -7.04 16.99
N TRP A 236 25.82 -7.10 16.57
CA TRP A 236 24.80 -7.94 17.19
C TRP A 236 23.73 -8.43 16.19
N GLU A 237 23.06 -9.50 16.57
CA GLU A 237 22.01 -10.14 15.77
C GLU A 237 20.70 -10.20 16.56
N ALA A 238 19.60 -10.18 15.82
CA ALA A 238 18.24 -10.40 16.32
C ALA A 238 17.44 -11.25 15.34
N THR A 239 16.37 -11.85 15.86
CA THR A 239 15.41 -12.58 15.03
C THR A 239 14.27 -11.66 14.63
N ALA A 240 13.95 -11.63 13.35
CA ALA A 240 12.80 -10.93 12.80
C ALA A 240 11.80 -11.92 12.21
N ALA A 241 10.54 -11.83 12.61
CA ALA A 241 9.48 -12.73 12.14
C ALA A 241 9.00 -12.32 10.75
N PHE A 242 8.69 -13.34 9.92
CA PHE A 242 8.19 -13.19 8.58
C PHE A 242 6.93 -14.04 8.37
N ASP A 243 5.78 -13.39 8.39
CA ASP A 243 4.47 -14.01 8.20
C ASP A 243 3.91 -13.65 6.82
N ALA A 244 4.02 -14.58 5.89
CA ALA A 244 3.53 -14.45 4.52
C ALA A 244 2.91 -15.76 4.04
N SER A 245 1.77 -15.66 3.36
CA SER A 245 1.16 -16.79 2.65
C SER A 245 2.04 -17.23 1.47
N GLU A 246 1.83 -18.44 0.97
CA GLU A 246 2.53 -18.96 -0.21
C GLU A 246 2.44 -17.99 -1.40
N ARG A 247 1.24 -17.42 -1.65
CA ARG A 247 1.03 -16.43 -2.71
C ARG A 247 1.79 -15.13 -2.50
N GLU A 248 1.88 -14.63 -1.28
CA GLU A 248 2.66 -13.42 -0.96
C GLU A 248 4.16 -13.67 -1.12
N ARG A 249 4.62 -14.87 -0.80
CA ARG A 249 6.02 -15.28 -1.03
C ARG A 249 6.36 -15.34 -2.51
N GLU A 250 5.50 -15.90 -3.36
CA GLU A 250 5.67 -15.88 -4.82
C GLU A 250 5.76 -14.44 -5.35
N ILE A 251 4.85 -13.57 -4.93
CA ILE A 251 4.82 -12.16 -5.35
C ILE A 251 6.11 -11.45 -4.92
N LEU A 252 6.51 -11.59 -3.66
CA LEU A 252 7.72 -10.97 -3.14
C LEU A 252 8.97 -11.49 -3.86
N ALA A 253 9.08 -12.81 -4.04
CA ALA A 253 10.22 -13.43 -4.71
C ALA A 253 10.38 -12.98 -6.17
N ALA A 254 9.28 -12.65 -6.84
CA ALA A 254 9.29 -12.13 -8.21
C ALA A 254 9.67 -10.63 -8.31
N GLY A 255 9.80 -9.92 -7.16
CA GLY A 255 10.00 -8.47 -7.13
C GLY A 255 8.71 -7.66 -7.12
N GLY A 256 7.56 -8.32 -6.95
CA GLY A 256 6.26 -7.70 -6.84
C GLY A 256 5.22 -8.30 -7.79
N LYS A 257 3.98 -7.90 -7.57
CA LYS A 257 2.82 -8.48 -8.27
C LYS A 257 2.84 -8.22 -9.77
N LEU A 258 3.23 -7.03 -10.21
CA LEU A 258 3.29 -6.69 -11.64
C LEU A 258 4.38 -7.49 -12.34
N THR A 259 5.56 -7.60 -11.73
CA THR A 259 6.66 -8.40 -12.26
C THR A 259 6.26 -9.88 -12.38
N LEU A 260 5.63 -10.44 -11.34
CA LEU A 260 5.11 -11.80 -11.39
C LEU A 260 4.08 -11.99 -12.52
N THR A 261 3.16 -11.04 -12.68
CA THR A 261 2.14 -11.11 -13.73
C THR A 261 2.77 -11.04 -15.13
N LYS A 262 3.79 -10.20 -15.32
CA LYS A 262 4.54 -10.12 -16.57
C LYS A 262 5.23 -11.44 -16.89
N GLN A 263 5.92 -12.04 -15.93
CA GLN A 263 6.57 -13.35 -16.10
C GLN A 263 5.57 -14.45 -16.48
N GLN A 264 4.43 -14.53 -15.80
CA GLN A 264 3.37 -15.50 -16.12
C GLN A 264 2.79 -15.30 -17.52
N TYR A 265 2.59 -14.04 -17.93
CA TYR A 265 2.11 -13.73 -19.29
C TYR A 265 3.13 -14.13 -20.37
N GLU A 266 4.41 -13.89 -20.15
CA GLU A 266 5.48 -14.26 -21.07
C GLU A 266 5.61 -15.79 -21.20
N GLU A 267 5.46 -16.53 -20.10
CA GLU A 267 5.44 -18.00 -20.09
C GLU A 267 4.24 -18.55 -20.86
N ASP A 268 3.03 -18.04 -20.60
CA ASP A 268 1.78 -18.49 -21.25
C ASP A 268 1.74 -18.13 -22.74
N SER A 269 2.35 -17.01 -23.13
CA SER A 269 2.38 -16.52 -24.52
C SER A 269 3.49 -17.16 -25.37
N GLY A 270 4.28 -18.08 -24.80
CA GLY A 270 5.36 -18.78 -25.52
C GLY A 270 6.52 -17.87 -25.90
N GLY A 271 6.76 -16.81 -25.13
CA GLY A 271 7.93 -15.93 -25.30
C GLY A 271 7.80 -14.88 -26.41
N ALA A 272 6.60 -14.62 -26.91
CA ALA A 272 6.35 -13.46 -27.74
C ALA A 272 6.18 -12.22 -26.81
N ALA A 273 7.31 -11.62 -26.40
CA ALA A 273 7.28 -10.31 -25.77
C ALA A 273 6.69 -9.30 -26.77
N PRO A 274 5.82 -8.37 -26.33
CA PRO A 274 5.51 -7.20 -27.12
C PRO A 274 6.81 -6.47 -27.38
N ALA A 275 7.07 -6.11 -28.65
CA ALA A 275 8.29 -5.40 -29.03
C ALA A 275 8.36 -4.09 -28.25
N ASP A 276 9.40 -3.95 -27.41
CA ASP A 276 9.80 -2.67 -26.86
C ASP A 276 10.33 -1.82 -28.03
N ASP A 277 9.58 -0.85 -28.48
CA ASP A 277 10.02 0.27 -29.32
C ASP A 277 9.87 1.60 -28.57
#